data_9cf553a51ce39b72bdd264c938d38eb1
#
_entry.id   9cf553a51ce39b72bdd264c938d38eb1
#
_cell.length_a   1.000
_cell.length_b   1.000
_cell.length_c   1.000
_cell.angle_alpha   90.00
_cell.angle_beta   90.00
_cell.angle_gamma   90.00
#
_symmetry.space_group_name_H-M   'P 1'
#
loop_
_entity.id
_entity.type
_entity.pdbx_description
1 polymer ?
#
loop_
_entity_poly.entity_id
_entity_poly.type
_entity_poly.pdbx_seq_one_letter_code
_entity_poly.pdbx_strand_id
1 'polypeptide(L)'
;MRGFVEGVLKGGGSRMRPRASLRGRHAAHYSFGWSRIAHPDPVSSAEGPSETVLPLTLHLGTEDLTRCRFAVSPLCQTHEALRMLRRPDRHAFHRDWLRRVRDVVAGLDLAELWLFIPRKGGYTPDFLGPPPRTPNASFEEELAQMRATDPAMARTELARSLACTPGAATSPYGRAALEDPAGTVRRLADLTERAWHALLAPDWPRHQALLESDIAYRSRQLADGGLEALFSDLHPEIGWADDTLTLRMYADLKEAQGPDGRGVLLMPSVFVRPDVVSGFARPWQPTVIYPARGTGGPPTGAAPAEAPAALARLLGPHRAAVLVGLDGPASTTTLANRHGLALSSVSSHLSVLREAGLLVSHRQGQYVLYERTALGDALAAGAR
;
A
#
# COMPACT_ATOMS: atom_id res chain seq x y z
N MET A 1 78.14 -3.97 18.62
CA MET A 1 78.92 -2.87 19.15
C MET A 1 77.91 -1.84 19.62
N ARG A 2 77.67 -1.76 20.90
CA ARG A 2 78.14 -0.76 21.86
C ARG A 2 77.65 0.62 21.45
N GLY A 3 76.97 1.44 22.24
CA GLY A 3 76.72 1.54 23.67
C GLY A 3 75.79 2.75 23.90
N PHE A 4 74.96 2.71 24.87
CA PHE A 4 75.10 3.29 26.23
C PHE A 4 75.36 4.81 26.18
N VAL A 5 74.49 5.63 26.80
CA VAL A 5 74.52 6.16 28.18
C VAL A 5 73.32 7.13 28.35
N GLU A 6 72.37 6.92 29.20
CA GLU A 6 72.06 7.51 30.52
C GLU A 6 72.18 9.04 30.69
N GLY A 7 71.14 9.56 31.39
CA GLY A 7 71.14 10.79 32.18
C GLY A 7 69.75 11.39 32.29
N VAL A 8 68.92 11.07 33.19
CA VAL A 8 68.71 11.36 34.61
C VAL A 8 68.22 12.80 34.89
N LEU A 9 66.93 12.85 35.32
CA LEU A 9 66.26 13.58 36.40
C LEU A 9 65.94 15.08 36.32
N LYS A 10 64.71 15.33 36.62
CA LYS A 10 63.98 16.27 37.49
C LYS A 10 63.01 17.14 36.69
N GLY A 11 61.78 17.21 36.97
CA GLY A 11 60.98 17.17 38.18
C GLY A 11 59.89 18.25 38.02
N GLY A 12 58.70 17.97 38.37
CA GLY A 12 57.80 19.04 38.81
C GLY A 12 56.47 19.17 38.13
N GLY A 13 55.44 18.78 38.76
CA GLY A 13 54.20 19.56 38.85
C GLY A 13 53.00 19.15 37.99
N SER A 14 52.31 18.18 38.46
CA SER A 14 50.83 18.22 38.67
C SER A 14 50.04 19.21 37.85
N ARG A 15 49.20 18.70 36.97
CA ARG A 15 47.71 18.96 37.01
C ARG A 15 47.02 17.99 36.08
N MET A 16 46.34 17.07 36.71
CA MET A 16 45.31 16.22 36.12
C MET A 16 44.24 17.11 35.51
N ARG A 17 43.99 16.96 34.21
CA ARG A 17 42.69 17.35 33.61
C ARG A 17 41.89 16.10 33.28
N PRO A 18 40.61 16.05 33.64
CA PRO A 18 39.78 14.84 33.44
C PRO A 18 39.48 14.64 31.97
N ARG A 19 39.56 13.39 31.53
CA ARG A 19 39.07 12.90 30.24
C ARG A 19 37.60 13.24 30.14
N ALA A 20 37.23 14.09 29.14
CA ALA A 20 35.87 14.27 28.73
C ALA A 20 35.35 12.96 28.10
N SER A 21 34.41 12.32 28.79
CA SER A 21 33.64 11.20 28.25
C SER A 21 32.73 11.73 27.13
N LEU A 22 32.98 11.29 25.91
CA LEU A 22 32.04 11.41 24.81
C LEU A 22 30.84 10.47 25.08
N ARG A 23 29.92 10.91 25.91
CA ARG A 23 28.56 10.36 25.99
C ARG A 23 27.60 11.51 25.80
N GLY A 24 26.87 11.49 24.69
CA GLY A 24 25.82 12.46 24.41
C GLY A 24 25.43 12.49 22.94
N ARG A 25 25.13 11.30 22.39
CA ARG A 25 24.30 11.30 21.18
C ARG A 25 22.89 11.63 21.66
N HIS A 26 22.48 12.87 21.48
CA HIS A 26 21.07 13.24 21.56
C HIS A 26 20.35 12.54 20.41
N ALA A 27 19.81 11.36 20.66
CA ALA A 27 18.70 10.84 19.90
C ALA A 27 17.54 11.80 20.08
N ALA A 28 17.22 12.56 19.06
CA ALA A 28 15.96 13.28 18.99
C ALA A 28 14.86 12.21 18.97
N HIS A 29 14.32 11.89 20.13
CA HIS A 29 13.11 11.10 20.27
C HIS A 29 11.98 11.91 19.63
N TYR A 30 11.66 11.62 18.38
CA TYR A 30 10.35 11.94 17.84
C TYR A 30 9.36 11.02 18.55
N SER A 31 8.87 11.45 19.71
CA SER A 31 7.77 10.80 20.40
C SER A 31 6.54 10.88 19.49
N PHE A 32 6.16 9.77 18.94
CA PHE A 32 4.86 9.58 18.34
C PHE A 32 3.81 9.73 19.43
N GLY A 33 3.24 10.91 19.53
CA GLY A 33 2.16 11.19 20.47
C GLY A 33 0.88 10.46 20.07
N TRP A 34 0.72 9.25 20.55
CA TRP A 34 -0.54 8.51 20.59
C TRP A 34 -1.33 8.92 21.84
N SER A 35 -1.50 10.20 22.09
CA SER A 35 -2.30 10.69 23.21
C SER A 35 -3.73 10.93 22.75
N ARG A 36 -4.64 10.18 23.36
CA ARG A 36 -6.09 10.38 23.49
C ARG A 36 -6.85 10.65 22.18
N ILE A 37 -7.66 9.66 21.81
CA ILE A 37 -8.87 9.88 21.02
C ILE A 37 -9.83 10.68 21.89
N ALA A 38 -9.74 12.01 21.82
CA ALA A 38 -10.79 12.91 22.27
C ALA A 38 -11.69 13.18 21.06
N HIS A 39 -13.00 13.12 21.26
CA HIS A 39 -13.99 13.55 20.28
C HIS A 39 -13.64 14.96 19.82
N PRO A 40 -13.63 15.27 18.53
CA PRO A 40 -13.49 16.65 18.09
C PRO A 40 -14.85 17.35 18.24
N ASP A 41 -14.83 18.47 18.95
CA ASP A 41 -15.86 19.51 18.83
C ASP A 41 -15.93 20.02 17.39
N PRO A 42 -17.07 20.51 16.91
CA PRO A 42 -17.22 20.99 15.54
C PRO A 42 -16.39 22.26 15.35
N VAL A 43 -15.23 22.13 14.75
CA VAL A 43 -14.36 23.26 14.40
C VAL A 43 -14.81 23.85 13.08
N SER A 44 -15.21 25.11 13.15
CA SER A 44 -15.28 26.14 12.13
C SER A 44 -14.43 25.86 10.88
N SER A 45 -15.11 25.88 9.74
CA SER A 45 -14.58 25.87 8.39
C SER A 45 -13.61 27.05 8.15
N ALA A 46 -12.31 26.78 8.28
CA ALA A 46 -11.29 27.58 7.63
C ALA A 46 -10.93 26.84 6.32
N GLU A 47 -11.40 27.35 5.21
CA GLU A 47 -11.06 26.92 3.85
C GLU A 47 -9.54 27.08 3.66
N GLY A 48 -8.82 25.97 3.77
CA GLY A 48 -7.47 25.84 3.22
C GLY A 48 -7.55 25.84 1.68
N PRO A 49 -6.45 26.15 0.97
CA PRO A 49 -6.47 26.19 -0.49
C PRO A 49 -7.03 24.88 -1.03
N SER A 50 -8.07 24.97 -1.85
CA SER A 50 -8.71 23.87 -2.55
C SER A 50 -7.62 23.09 -3.31
N GLU A 51 -7.28 21.88 -2.85
CA GLU A 51 -6.42 20.97 -3.61
C GLU A 51 -7.17 20.63 -4.90
N THR A 52 -6.78 21.25 -5.99
CA THR A 52 -7.39 21.02 -7.30
C THR A 52 -7.02 19.62 -7.75
N VAL A 53 -8.00 18.72 -7.75
CA VAL A 53 -7.86 17.39 -8.34
C VAL A 53 -7.82 17.56 -9.85
N LEU A 54 -6.66 17.42 -10.46
CA LEU A 54 -6.53 17.41 -11.93
C LEU A 54 -6.62 15.95 -12.39
N PRO A 55 -7.49 15.65 -13.37
CA PRO A 55 -7.52 14.31 -13.95
C PRO A 55 -6.24 14.08 -14.78
N LEU A 56 -5.58 12.96 -14.52
CA LEU A 56 -4.52 12.45 -15.38
C LEU A 56 -5.18 11.65 -16.49
N THR A 57 -4.93 12.01 -17.77
CA THR A 57 -5.44 11.29 -18.93
C THR A 57 -4.29 10.66 -19.69
N LEU A 58 -4.44 9.37 -20.03
CA LEU A 58 -3.45 8.59 -20.78
C LEU A 58 -4.14 7.97 -21.99
N HIS A 59 -3.74 8.38 -23.17
CA HIS A 59 -4.18 7.75 -24.40
C HIS A 59 -3.35 6.48 -24.65
N LEU A 60 -4.03 5.33 -24.78
CA LEU A 60 -3.39 4.04 -25.02
C LEU A 60 -3.49 3.69 -26.51
N GLY A 61 -2.35 3.69 -27.19
CA GLY A 61 -2.28 3.20 -28.56
C GLY A 61 -2.34 1.67 -28.64
N THR A 62 -2.47 1.13 -29.85
CA THR A 62 -2.56 -0.33 -30.07
C THR A 62 -1.41 -1.11 -29.43
N GLU A 63 -0.19 -0.56 -29.46
CA GLU A 63 0.97 -1.20 -28.84
C GLU A 63 0.86 -1.23 -27.32
N ASP A 64 0.34 -0.17 -26.70
CA ASP A 64 0.11 -0.11 -25.26
C ASP A 64 -0.92 -1.14 -24.81
N LEU A 65 -2.02 -1.28 -25.57
CA LEU A 65 -3.09 -2.22 -25.26
C LEU A 65 -2.58 -3.66 -25.22
N THR A 66 -1.65 -4.03 -26.11
CA THR A 66 -1.06 -5.37 -26.15
C THR A 66 -0.08 -5.64 -25.01
N ARG A 67 0.39 -4.60 -24.32
CA ARG A 67 1.36 -4.69 -23.21
C ARG A 67 0.75 -4.41 -21.82
N CYS A 68 -0.56 -4.16 -21.79
CA CYS A 68 -1.27 -4.10 -20.51
C CYS A 68 -1.25 -5.45 -19.82
N ARG A 69 -0.96 -5.46 -18.53
CA ARG A 69 -0.85 -6.70 -17.76
C ARG A 69 -1.18 -6.50 -16.29
N PHE A 70 -1.48 -7.58 -15.59
CA PHE A 70 -1.59 -7.61 -14.14
C PHE A 70 -0.29 -8.14 -13.51
N ALA A 71 -0.03 -7.73 -12.27
CA ALA A 71 0.97 -8.38 -11.42
C ALA A 71 0.62 -8.27 -9.94
N VAL A 72 1.07 -9.25 -9.17
CA VAL A 72 1.16 -9.20 -7.71
C VAL A 72 2.56 -8.78 -7.33
N SER A 73 2.69 -7.77 -6.47
CA SER A 73 3.96 -7.23 -6.02
C SER A 73 4.03 -7.18 -4.49
N PRO A 74 4.78 -8.09 -3.85
CA PRO A 74 5.03 -8.03 -2.41
C PRO A 74 5.67 -6.72 -1.95
N LEU A 75 6.60 -6.18 -2.74
CA LEU A 75 7.27 -4.92 -2.46
C LEU A 75 6.30 -3.73 -2.49
N CYS A 76 5.43 -3.67 -3.51
CA CYS A 76 4.37 -2.67 -3.58
C CYS A 76 3.43 -2.76 -2.36
N GLN A 77 2.99 -3.97 -1.97
CA GLN A 77 2.15 -4.15 -0.78
C GLN A 77 2.84 -3.63 0.48
N THR A 78 4.15 -3.83 0.60
CA THR A 78 4.94 -3.32 1.73
C THR A 78 4.92 -1.79 1.77
N HIS A 79 5.13 -1.14 0.62
CA HIS A 79 5.10 0.32 0.55
C HIS A 79 3.70 0.90 0.76
N GLU A 80 2.65 0.26 0.26
CA GLU A 80 1.28 0.71 0.51
C GLU A 80 0.88 0.52 1.99
N ALA A 81 1.32 -0.56 2.64
CA ALA A 81 1.15 -0.73 4.08
C ALA A 81 1.88 0.37 4.88
N LEU A 82 3.12 0.69 4.51
CA LEU A 82 3.89 1.78 5.11
C LEU A 82 3.21 3.14 4.86
N ARG A 83 2.72 3.41 3.66
CA ARG A 83 1.94 4.62 3.34
C ARG A 83 0.70 4.73 4.21
N MET A 84 -0.03 3.64 4.39
CA MET A 84 -1.19 3.56 5.27
C MET A 84 -0.84 3.89 6.73
N LEU A 85 0.30 3.40 7.25
CA LEU A 85 0.79 3.72 8.59
C LEU A 85 1.08 5.21 8.80
N ARG A 86 1.35 5.96 7.74
CA ARG A 86 1.53 7.42 7.80
C ARG A 86 0.21 8.19 7.98
N ARG A 87 -0.94 7.58 7.60
CA ARG A 87 -2.27 8.20 7.60
C ARG A 87 -3.35 7.25 8.13
N PRO A 88 -3.20 6.71 9.35
CA PRO A 88 -4.08 5.69 9.88
C PRO A 88 -5.54 6.14 10.02
N ASP A 89 -5.77 7.46 10.14
CA ASP A 89 -7.07 8.10 10.21
C ASP A 89 -7.93 7.89 8.95
N ARG A 90 -7.30 7.77 7.78
CA ARG A 90 -8.00 7.54 6.50
C ARG A 90 -8.37 6.07 6.25
N HIS A 91 -7.84 5.15 7.03
CA HIS A 91 -7.90 3.72 6.77
C HIS A 91 -8.74 2.97 7.80
N ALA A 92 -10.00 3.42 7.99
CA ALA A 92 -10.94 2.81 8.94
C ALA A 92 -11.16 1.30 8.69
N PHE A 93 -11.02 0.84 7.45
CA PHE A 93 -11.14 -0.57 7.05
C PHE A 93 -10.01 -1.45 7.60
N HIS A 94 -8.88 -0.88 7.96
CA HIS A 94 -7.68 -1.60 8.41
C HIS A 94 -7.40 -1.45 9.92
N ARG A 95 -8.38 -0.99 10.72
CA ARG A 95 -8.19 -0.74 12.16
C ARG A 95 -7.61 -1.93 12.93
N ASP A 96 -8.07 -3.14 12.62
CA ASP A 96 -7.63 -4.34 13.32
C ASP A 96 -6.18 -4.69 12.96
N TRP A 97 -5.81 -4.54 11.70
CA TRP A 97 -4.43 -4.69 11.25
C TRP A 97 -3.54 -3.60 11.88
N LEU A 98 -3.94 -2.34 11.83
CA LEU A 98 -3.21 -1.22 12.45
C LEU A 98 -2.99 -1.41 13.95
N ARG A 99 -3.98 -1.97 14.67
CA ARG A 99 -3.83 -2.30 16.09
C ARG A 99 -2.81 -3.42 16.32
N ARG A 100 -2.84 -4.46 15.52
CA ARG A 100 -1.91 -5.60 15.63
C ARG A 100 -0.46 -5.20 15.38
N VAL A 101 -0.21 -4.33 14.40
CA VAL A 101 1.16 -3.95 14.01
C VAL A 101 1.73 -2.79 14.80
N ARG A 102 0.94 -2.13 15.66
CA ARG A 102 1.35 -0.92 16.40
C ARG A 102 2.68 -1.07 17.13
N ASP A 103 2.80 -2.11 17.96
CA ASP A 103 3.98 -2.32 18.79
C ASP A 103 5.18 -2.78 17.95
N VAL A 104 4.91 -3.53 16.90
CA VAL A 104 5.93 -3.93 15.92
C VAL A 104 6.51 -2.71 15.21
N VAL A 105 5.65 -1.81 14.72
CA VAL A 105 6.06 -0.56 14.05
C VAL A 105 6.84 0.34 14.98
N ALA A 106 6.46 0.43 16.27
CA ALA A 106 7.18 1.22 17.26
C ALA A 106 8.62 0.72 17.50
N GLY A 107 8.86 -0.58 17.27
CA GLY A 107 10.19 -1.20 17.36
C GLY A 107 11.04 -1.06 16.08
N LEU A 108 10.46 -0.61 14.97
CA LEU A 108 11.16 -0.41 13.71
C LEU A 108 11.66 1.03 13.62
N ASP A 109 12.97 1.22 13.43
CA ASP A 109 13.51 2.54 13.10
C ASP A 109 13.30 2.84 11.61
N LEU A 110 12.18 3.49 11.30
CA LEU A 110 11.77 3.84 9.94
C LEU A 110 12.00 5.34 9.62
N ALA A 111 12.77 6.07 10.43
CA ALA A 111 12.91 7.52 10.32
C ALA A 111 13.42 7.96 8.94
N GLU A 112 14.43 7.27 8.39
CA GLU A 112 14.97 7.57 7.07
C GLU A 112 13.95 7.27 5.95
N LEU A 113 13.22 6.14 6.06
CA LEU A 113 12.19 5.76 5.08
C LEU A 113 11.01 6.74 5.08
N TRP A 114 10.62 7.24 6.28
CA TRP A 114 9.56 8.23 6.40
C TRP A 114 9.84 9.55 5.70
N LEU A 115 11.08 9.86 5.42
CA LEU A 115 11.46 11.07 4.68
C LEU A 115 10.96 11.01 3.23
N PHE A 116 10.89 9.81 2.67
CA PHE A 116 10.53 9.55 1.27
C PHE A 116 9.09 9.04 1.07
N ILE A 117 8.34 8.83 2.17
CA ILE A 117 6.91 8.51 2.14
C ILE A 117 6.16 9.65 2.79
N PRO A 118 5.73 10.67 2.05
CA PRO A 118 5.10 11.87 2.60
C PRO A 118 3.72 11.57 3.21
N ARG A 119 3.33 12.33 4.24
CA ARG A 119 2.00 12.21 4.89
C ARG A 119 0.86 12.76 4.04
N LYS A 120 1.10 13.81 3.29
CA LYS A 120 0.12 14.49 2.41
C LYS A 120 0.82 14.74 1.10
N GLY A 121 0.14 14.51 0.00
CA GLY A 121 0.63 14.81 -1.35
C GLY A 121 2.15 14.77 -1.52
N GLY A 122 2.63 14.68 -2.69
CA GLY A 122 4.07 14.68 -2.95
C GLY A 122 4.55 13.38 -3.58
N TYR A 123 5.77 13.42 -4.06
CA TYR A 123 6.39 12.35 -4.82
C TYR A 123 7.11 11.35 -3.89
N THR A 124 6.77 10.09 -4.02
CA THR A 124 7.55 8.96 -3.47
C THR A 124 8.48 8.47 -4.58
N PRO A 125 9.78 8.25 -4.31
CA PRO A 125 10.69 7.72 -5.33
C PRO A 125 10.17 6.43 -5.95
N ASP A 126 10.16 6.37 -7.29
CA ASP A 126 9.63 5.21 -8.02
C ASP A 126 10.49 3.96 -7.79
N PHE A 127 11.78 4.13 -7.54
CA PHE A 127 12.69 3.02 -7.22
C PHE A 127 12.35 2.31 -5.91
N LEU A 128 11.57 2.90 -5.01
CA LEU A 128 11.09 2.21 -3.80
C LEU A 128 10.12 1.06 -4.15
N GLY A 129 9.38 1.19 -5.24
CA GLY A 129 8.44 0.16 -5.71
C GLY A 129 8.56 -0.04 -7.22
N PRO A 130 9.72 -0.48 -7.74
CA PRO A 130 9.88 -0.71 -9.17
C PRO A 130 8.85 -1.73 -9.66
N PRO A 131 8.26 -1.52 -10.85
CA PRO A 131 7.30 -2.46 -11.41
C PRO A 131 7.90 -3.87 -11.50
N PRO A 132 7.21 -4.91 -11.02
CA PRO A 132 7.70 -6.27 -11.10
C PRO A 132 7.88 -6.71 -12.55
N ARG A 133 8.96 -7.44 -12.83
CA ARG A 133 9.27 -7.91 -14.20
C ARG A 133 8.39 -9.07 -14.64
N THR A 134 7.90 -9.84 -13.67
CA THR A 134 7.03 -11.00 -13.89
C THR A 134 5.68 -10.80 -13.18
N PRO A 135 4.62 -11.51 -13.58
CA PRO A 135 3.31 -11.39 -12.94
C PRO A 135 3.31 -11.77 -11.45
N ASN A 136 4.19 -12.66 -11.04
CA ASN A 136 4.31 -13.18 -9.67
C ASN A 136 5.77 -13.13 -9.22
N ALA A 137 6.34 -11.93 -9.12
CA ALA A 137 7.70 -11.76 -8.59
C ALA A 137 7.72 -12.05 -7.08
N SER A 138 8.83 -12.64 -6.60
CA SER A 138 9.04 -12.76 -5.15
C SER A 138 9.47 -11.43 -4.55
N PHE A 139 9.34 -11.31 -3.22
CA PHE A 139 9.83 -10.11 -2.52
C PHE A 139 11.33 -9.89 -2.73
N GLU A 140 12.10 -10.97 -2.71
CA GLU A 140 13.56 -10.95 -2.87
C GLU A 140 13.97 -10.50 -4.27
N GLU A 141 13.25 -10.93 -5.32
CA GLU A 141 13.49 -10.49 -6.70
C GLU A 141 13.23 -8.99 -6.85
N GLU A 142 12.13 -8.48 -6.32
CA GLU A 142 11.79 -7.06 -6.37
C GLU A 142 12.75 -6.22 -5.52
N LEU A 143 13.13 -6.70 -4.33
CA LEU A 143 14.10 -6.04 -3.47
C LEU A 143 15.49 -5.96 -4.13
N ALA A 144 15.90 -7.01 -4.83
CA ALA A 144 17.13 -7.02 -5.62
C ALA A 144 17.06 -5.99 -6.76
N GLN A 145 15.90 -5.85 -7.42
CA GLN A 145 15.67 -4.82 -8.44
C GLN A 145 15.76 -3.41 -7.84
N MET A 146 15.18 -3.17 -6.66
CA MET A 146 15.30 -1.91 -5.93
C MET A 146 16.79 -1.60 -5.60
N ARG A 147 17.53 -2.59 -5.07
CA ARG A 147 18.96 -2.44 -4.75
C ARG A 147 19.84 -2.16 -5.96
N ALA A 148 19.42 -2.61 -7.14
CA ALA A 148 20.12 -2.41 -8.41
C ALA A 148 19.80 -1.07 -9.09
N THR A 149 19.08 -0.17 -8.44
CA THR A 149 18.73 1.15 -8.98
C THR A 149 19.98 1.94 -9.33
N ASP A 150 20.00 2.50 -10.53
CA ASP A 150 21.11 3.37 -10.97
C ASP A 150 21.27 4.58 -10.05
N PRO A 151 22.50 4.89 -9.57
CA PRO A 151 22.74 5.99 -8.64
C PRO A 151 22.33 7.37 -9.15
N ALA A 152 22.42 7.62 -10.46
CA ALA A 152 22.03 8.91 -11.04
C ALA A 152 20.51 9.05 -11.06
N MET A 153 19.80 7.97 -11.39
CA MET A 153 18.34 7.91 -11.30
C MET A 153 17.91 8.07 -9.83
N ALA A 154 18.50 7.32 -8.92
CA ALA A 154 18.22 7.44 -7.49
C ALA A 154 18.38 8.87 -6.98
N ARG A 155 19.49 9.56 -7.35
CA ARG A 155 19.73 10.97 -6.99
C ARG A 155 18.61 11.87 -7.47
N THR A 156 18.16 11.70 -8.71
CA THR A 156 17.08 12.50 -9.31
C THR A 156 15.76 12.32 -8.56
N GLU A 157 15.40 11.07 -8.30
CA GLU A 157 14.15 10.74 -7.61
C GLU A 157 14.17 11.14 -6.13
N LEU A 158 15.30 10.97 -5.43
CA LEU A 158 15.49 11.43 -4.05
C LEU A 158 15.37 12.95 -3.96
N ALA A 159 16.04 13.70 -4.86
CA ALA A 159 15.95 15.15 -4.88
C ALA A 159 14.52 15.65 -5.11
N ARG A 160 13.79 15.02 -6.06
CA ARG A 160 12.38 15.32 -6.32
C ARG A 160 11.50 15.07 -5.09
N SER A 161 11.70 13.95 -4.42
CA SER A 161 10.93 13.60 -3.21
C SER A 161 11.22 14.57 -2.06
N LEU A 162 12.48 14.89 -1.82
CA LEU A 162 12.88 15.83 -0.77
C LEU A 162 12.35 17.25 -1.02
N ALA A 163 12.18 17.66 -2.28
CA ALA A 163 11.61 18.96 -2.63
C ALA A 163 10.11 19.08 -2.26
N CYS A 164 9.39 17.96 -2.12
CA CYS A 164 7.98 17.96 -1.74
C CYS A 164 7.74 18.28 -0.25
N THR A 165 8.78 18.23 0.59
CA THR A 165 8.64 18.46 2.03
C THR A 165 9.56 19.59 2.48
N PRO A 166 9.02 20.73 2.97
CA PRO A 166 9.85 21.84 3.41
C PRO A 166 10.91 21.41 4.44
N GLY A 167 12.16 21.79 4.21
CA GLY A 167 13.29 21.49 5.08
C GLY A 167 13.83 20.05 4.99
N ALA A 168 13.18 19.15 4.23
CA ALA A 168 13.63 17.76 4.13
C ALA A 168 15.03 17.66 3.50
N ALA A 169 15.29 18.38 2.40
CA ALA A 169 16.59 18.36 1.72
C ALA A 169 17.75 18.90 2.59
N THR A 170 17.46 19.81 3.53
CA THR A 170 18.45 20.38 4.45
C THR A 170 18.57 19.61 5.77
N SER A 171 17.73 18.59 5.99
CA SER A 171 17.85 17.70 7.14
C SER A 171 19.14 16.86 7.07
N PRO A 172 19.65 16.32 8.19
CA PRO A 172 20.81 15.44 8.16
C PRO A 172 20.64 14.25 7.22
N TYR A 173 19.47 13.61 7.25
CA TYR A 173 19.14 12.48 6.36
C TYR A 173 19.03 12.90 4.90
N GLY A 174 18.39 14.06 4.62
CA GLY A 174 18.22 14.55 3.26
C GLY A 174 19.54 14.91 2.59
N ARG A 175 20.47 15.57 3.32
CA ARG A 175 21.83 15.83 2.82
C ARG A 175 22.58 14.53 2.56
N ALA A 176 22.62 13.61 3.52
CA ALA A 176 23.27 12.32 3.36
C ALA A 176 22.71 11.52 2.18
N ALA A 177 21.40 11.60 1.93
CA ALA A 177 20.75 10.95 0.81
C ALA A 177 21.22 11.48 -0.55
N LEU A 178 21.43 12.79 -0.66
CA LEU A 178 21.92 13.41 -1.90
C LEU A 178 23.44 13.26 -2.09
N GLU A 179 24.21 13.14 -1.01
CA GLU A 179 25.65 12.90 -1.04
C GLU A 179 25.98 11.47 -1.46
N ASP A 180 25.26 10.47 -0.93
CA ASP A 180 25.43 9.04 -1.24
C ASP A 180 24.11 8.38 -1.66
N PRO A 181 23.62 8.59 -2.90
CA PRO A 181 22.39 7.98 -3.38
C PRO A 181 22.42 6.46 -3.37
N ALA A 182 23.54 5.85 -3.78
CA ALA A 182 23.68 4.40 -3.80
C ALA A 182 23.61 3.78 -2.40
N GLY A 183 24.29 4.38 -1.42
CA GLY A 183 24.18 3.97 -0.03
C GLY A 183 22.78 4.18 0.54
N THR A 184 22.12 5.25 0.15
CA THR A 184 20.73 5.52 0.54
C THR A 184 19.77 4.47 0.01
N VAL A 185 19.88 4.09 -1.27
CA VAL A 185 19.09 3.00 -1.85
C VAL A 185 19.25 1.71 -1.05
N ARG A 186 20.49 1.33 -0.70
CA ARG A 186 20.76 0.14 0.11
C ARG A 186 20.10 0.23 1.49
N ARG A 187 20.27 1.34 2.20
CA ARG A 187 19.65 1.53 3.53
C ARG A 187 18.13 1.50 3.48
N LEU A 188 17.51 2.15 2.47
CA LEU A 188 16.07 2.13 2.29
C LEU A 188 15.57 0.73 1.94
N ALA A 189 16.32 -0.04 1.14
CA ALA A 189 16.01 -1.44 0.86
C ALA A 189 16.08 -2.30 2.12
N ASP A 190 17.10 -2.14 2.97
CA ASP A 190 17.23 -2.86 4.22
C ASP A 190 16.11 -2.51 5.23
N LEU A 191 15.66 -1.24 5.23
CA LEU A 191 14.50 -0.80 6.00
C LEU A 191 13.20 -1.43 5.49
N THR A 192 13.03 -1.49 4.17
CA THR A 192 11.88 -2.11 3.52
C THR A 192 11.84 -3.61 3.79
N GLU A 193 12.99 -4.29 3.74
CA GLU A 193 13.11 -5.72 4.05
C GLU A 193 12.70 -6.02 5.51
N ARG A 194 13.18 -5.22 6.46
CA ARG A 194 12.75 -5.35 7.86
C ARG A 194 11.25 -5.12 8.02
N ALA A 195 10.70 -4.12 7.34
CA ALA A 195 9.26 -3.85 7.38
C ALA A 195 8.45 -5.01 6.77
N TRP A 196 8.88 -5.56 5.64
CA TRP A 196 8.27 -6.74 5.03
C TRP A 196 8.17 -7.92 6.00
N HIS A 197 9.30 -8.33 6.56
CA HIS A 197 9.35 -9.48 7.47
C HIS A 197 8.53 -9.26 8.74
N ALA A 198 8.49 -8.03 9.24
CA ALA A 198 7.77 -7.71 10.46
C ALA A 198 6.26 -7.53 10.27
N LEU A 199 5.82 -7.02 9.11
CA LEU A 199 4.45 -6.54 8.93
C LEU A 199 3.62 -7.41 7.98
N LEU A 200 4.22 -7.96 6.91
CA LEU A 200 3.48 -8.61 5.82
C LEU A 200 3.82 -10.08 5.63
N ALA A 201 5.09 -10.46 5.74
CA ALA A 201 5.53 -11.83 5.46
C ALA A 201 4.74 -12.91 6.24
N PRO A 202 4.36 -12.71 7.53
CA PRO A 202 3.59 -13.71 8.27
C PRO A 202 2.20 -13.99 7.66
N ASP A 203 1.54 -12.97 7.11
CA ASP A 203 0.20 -13.06 6.53
C ASP A 203 0.22 -13.11 4.97
N TRP A 204 1.42 -13.16 4.37
CA TRP A 204 1.57 -13.02 2.93
C TRP A 204 0.79 -14.05 2.11
N PRO A 205 0.76 -15.35 2.44
CA PRO A 205 -0.01 -16.32 1.65
C PRO A 205 -1.49 -15.96 1.56
N ARG A 206 -2.05 -15.33 2.59
CA ARG A 206 -3.44 -14.86 2.60
C ARG A 206 -3.62 -13.64 1.71
N HIS A 207 -2.71 -12.68 1.78
CA HIS A 207 -2.76 -11.48 0.94
C HIS A 207 -2.59 -11.86 -0.53
N GLN A 208 -1.62 -12.69 -0.85
CA GLN A 208 -1.38 -13.17 -2.20
C GLN A 208 -2.61 -13.86 -2.79
N ALA A 209 -3.23 -14.79 -2.05
CA ALA A 209 -4.43 -15.49 -2.49
C ALA A 209 -5.58 -14.52 -2.83
N LEU A 210 -5.74 -13.45 -2.04
CA LEU A 210 -6.75 -12.42 -2.29
C LEU A 210 -6.44 -11.62 -3.56
N LEU A 211 -5.18 -11.22 -3.76
CA LEU A 211 -4.73 -10.45 -4.91
C LEU A 211 -4.85 -11.27 -6.21
N GLU A 212 -4.45 -12.53 -6.19
CA GLU A 212 -4.60 -13.46 -7.31
C GLU A 212 -6.07 -13.71 -7.67
N SER A 213 -6.94 -13.80 -6.67
CA SER A 213 -8.38 -13.93 -6.90
C SER A 213 -8.98 -12.68 -7.54
N ASP A 214 -8.53 -11.49 -7.15
CA ASP A 214 -8.94 -10.24 -7.81
C ASP A 214 -8.49 -10.22 -9.27
N ILE A 215 -7.23 -10.56 -9.55
CA ILE A 215 -6.71 -10.64 -10.92
C ILE A 215 -7.52 -11.64 -11.76
N ALA A 216 -7.85 -12.80 -11.23
CA ALA A 216 -8.66 -13.79 -11.94
C ALA A 216 -10.05 -13.25 -12.28
N TYR A 217 -10.68 -12.50 -11.37
CA TYR A 217 -11.96 -11.82 -11.64
C TYR A 217 -11.80 -10.75 -12.72
N ARG A 218 -10.80 -9.88 -12.62
CA ARG A 218 -10.54 -8.81 -13.58
C ARG A 218 -10.20 -9.35 -14.98
N SER A 219 -9.49 -10.46 -15.03
CA SER A 219 -9.19 -11.13 -16.30
C SER A 219 -10.45 -11.66 -16.99
N ARG A 220 -11.43 -12.17 -16.21
CA ARG A 220 -12.73 -12.54 -16.76
C ARG A 220 -13.50 -11.33 -17.29
N GLN A 221 -13.54 -10.22 -16.52
CA GLN A 221 -14.18 -8.97 -16.99
C GLN A 221 -13.56 -8.50 -18.31
N LEU A 222 -12.22 -8.54 -18.41
CA LEU A 222 -11.51 -8.18 -19.64
C LEU A 222 -11.89 -9.11 -20.80
N ALA A 223 -12.02 -10.41 -20.55
CA ALA A 223 -12.40 -11.38 -21.58
C ALA A 223 -13.86 -11.23 -22.03
N ASP A 224 -14.77 -10.90 -21.12
CA ASP A 224 -16.20 -10.83 -21.38
C ASP A 224 -16.63 -9.49 -21.98
N GLY A 225 -16.03 -8.38 -21.58
CA GLY A 225 -16.47 -7.03 -21.95
C GLY A 225 -15.33 -6.05 -22.29
N GLY A 226 -14.11 -6.55 -22.50
CA GLY A 226 -12.97 -5.73 -22.91
C GLY A 226 -12.50 -4.77 -21.83
N LEU A 227 -11.72 -3.78 -22.25
CA LEU A 227 -11.14 -2.77 -21.35
C LEU A 227 -12.19 -1.87 -20.70
N GLU A 228 -13.29 -1.60 -21.39
CA GLU A 228 -14.39 -0.82 -20.83
C GLU A 228 -14.99 -1.49 -19.59
N ALA A 229 -15.29 -2.79 -19.67
CA ALA A 229 -15.80 -3.55 -18.52
C ALA A 229 -14.77 -3.66 -17.39
N LEU A 230 -13.50 -3.79 -17.72
CA LEU A 230 -12.42 -3.82 -16.73
C LEU A 230 -12.30 -2.51 -15.97
N PHE A 231 -12.14 -1.38 -16.68
CA PHE A 231 -11.83 -0.10 -16.06
C PHE A 231 -13.05 0.55 -15.38
N SER A 232 -14.28 0.34 -15.91
CA SER A 232 -15.50 0.88 -15.31
C SER A 232 -15.79 0.38 -13.89
N ASP A 233 -15.32 -0.83 -13.55
CA ASP A 233 -15.52 -1.45 -12.23
C ASP A 233 -14.25 -1.46 -11.36
N LEU A 234 -13.13 -0.91 -11.85
CA LEU A 234 -11.87 -0.97 -11.12
C LEU A 234 -11.88 -0.06 -9.89
N HIS A 235 -12.26 1.21 -10.08
CA HIS A 235 -12.39 2.20 -9.01
C HIS A 235 -13.16 3.43 -9.50
N PRO A 236 -13.97 4.12 -8.65
CA PRO A 236 -14.70 5.34 -9.06
C PRO A 236 -13.82 6.48 -9.60
N GLU A 237 -12.56 6.54 -9.18
CA GLU A 237 -11.59 7.53 -9.66
C GLU A 237 -10.90 7.13 -10.98
N ILE A 238 -11.25 5.97 -11.54
CA ILE A 238 -10.73 5.46 -12.81
C ILE A 238 -11.85 5.49 -13.84
N GLY A 239 -11.59 6.12 -14.98
CA GLY A 239 -12.50 6.16 -16.12
C GLY A 239 -11.83 5.64 -17.39
N TRP A 240 -12.63 5.10 -18.29
CA TRP A 240 -12.20 4.64 -19.60
C TRP A 240 -13.19 5.12 -20.65
N ALA A 241 -12.71 5.82 -21.67
CA ALA A 241 -13.49 6.20 -22.85
C ALA A 241 -12.54 6.51 -24.02
N ASP A 242 -12.90 6.14 -25.24
CA ASP A 242 -12.17 6.47 -26.46
C ASP A 242 -10.65 6.18 -26.36
N ASP A 243 -10.31 4.96 -25.95
CA ASP A 243 -8.93 4.49 -25.71
C ASP A 243 -8.12 5.37 -24.73
N THR A 244 -8.83 6.10 -23.88
CA THR A 244 -8.25 7.02 -22.92
C THR A 244 -8.57 6.57 -21.49
N LEU A 245 -7.52 6.27 -20.73
CA LEU A 245 -7.58 6.03 -19.29
C LEU A 245 -7.52 7.36 -18.55
N THR A 246 -8.52 7.63 -17.74
CA THR A 246 -8.59 8.83 -16.88
C THR A 246 -8.45 8.41 -15.42
N LEU A 247 -7.51 9.04 -14.71
CA LEU A 247 -7.30 8.84 -13.28
C LEU A 247 -7.54 10.17 -12.56
N ARG A 248 -8.49 10.20 -11.63
CA ARG A 248 -8.71 11.36 -10.75
C ARG A 248 -7.90 11.16 -9.47
N MET A 249 -6.75 11.78 -9.42
CA MET A 249 -5.80 11.61 -8.33
C MET A 249 -5.35 12.94 -7.78
N TYR A 250 -4.99 12.94 -6.50
CA TYR A 250 -4.16 14.02 -5.94
C TYR A 250 -2.74 13.84 -6.47
N ALA A 251 -2.45 14.41 -7.63
CA ALA A 251 -1.15 14.32 -8.26
C ALA A 251 -0.56 15.70 -8.51
N ASP A 252 0.65 15.90 -8.02
CA ASP A 252 1.51 17.00 -8.43
C ASP A 252 2.26 16.63 -9.73
N LEU A 253 1.51 16.03 -10.67
CA LEU A 253 2.04 15.58 -11.96
C LEU A 253 1.90 16.69 -12.98
N LYS A 254 2.90 17.58 -13.00
CA LYS A 254 2.99 18.65 -14.03
C LYS A 254 3.22 18.09 -15.45
N GLU A 255 3.66 16.83 -15.57
CA GLU A 255 3.91 16.15 -16.84
C GLU A 255 3.58 14.67 -16.73
N ALA A 256 2.38 14.28 -17.10
CA ALA A 256 2.09 12.87 -17.35
C ALA A 256 2.72 12.47 -18.69
N GLN A 257 3.76 11.66 -18.63
CA GLN A 257 4.30 11.01 -19.83
C GLN A 257 3.33 9.88 -20.21
N GLY A 258 2.87 9.87 -21.46
CA GLY A 258 2.05 8.80 -22.00
C GLY A 258 2.74 7.43 -21.87
N PRO A 259 1.99 6.34 -22.05
CA PRO A 259 2.53 4.98 -21.96
C PRO A 259 3.62 4.71 -23.02
N ASP A 260 3.55 5.35 -24.19
CA ASP A 260 4.55 5.31 -25.27
C ASP A 260 4.97 3.89 -25.66
N GLY A 261 4.00 3.02 -25.87
CA GLY A 261 4.20 1.62 -26.21
C GLY A 261 4.61 0.72 -25.05
N ARG A 262 4.65 1.21 -23.80
CA ARG A 262 5.00 0.41 -22.61
C ARG A 262 3.81 -0.32 -22.00
N GLY A 263 2.57 0.04 -22.37
CA GLY A 263 1.34 -0.44 -21.77
C GLY A 263 1.16 0.04 -20.33
N VAL A 264 0.15 -0.48 -19.65
CA VAL A 264 -0.16 -0.17 -18.25
C VAL A 264 -0.09 -1.43 -17.41
N LEU A 265 0.62 -1.37 -16.30
CA LEU A 265 0.64 -2.41 -15.28
C LEU A 265 -0.47 -2.15 -14.26
N LEU A 266 -1.34 -3.11 -14.07
CA LEU A 266 -2.42 -3.09 -13.10
C LEU A 266 -2.06 -3.93 -11.89
N MET A 267 -1.94 -3.31 -10.71
CA MET A 267 -1.57 -3.99 -9.47
C MET A 267 -2.69 -3.86 -8.44
N PRO A 268 -3.38 -4.95 -8.10
CA PRO A 268 -4.30 -4.94 -6.96
C PRO A 268 -3.53 -4.73 -5.65
N SER A 269 -4.10 -4.00 -4.71
CA SER A 269 -3.52 -3.80 -3.39
C SER A 269 -4.52 -4.02 -2.27
N VAL A 270 -4.04 -4.66 -1.20
CA VAL A 270 -4.79 -4.82 0.05
C VAL A 270 -4.86 -3.50 0.81
N PHE A 271 -3.86 -2.64 0.68
CA PHE A 271 -3.62 -1.51 1.58
C PHE A 271 -3.91 -0.13 0.98
N VAL A 272 -4.10 -0.02 -0.34
CA VAL A 272 -4.24 1.28 -1.02
C VAL A 272 -5.57 1.98 -0.76
N ARG A 273 -6.64 1.23 -0.42
CA ARG A 273 -7.98 1.81 -0.18
C ARG A 273 -7.95 2.94 0.86
N PRO A 274 -8.66 4.06 0.68
CA PRO A 274 -9.68 4.31 -0.36
C PRO A 274 -9.12 4.86 -1.66
N ASP A 275 -7.85 5.03 -1.78
CA ASP A 275 -7.20 5.77 -2.86
C ASP A 275 -6.84 4.82 -4.04
N VAL A 276 -6.45 5.42 -5.15
CA VAL A 276 -5.70 4.81 -6.25
C VAL A 276 -4.34 5.49 -6.29
N VAL A 277 -3.29 4.72 -6.54
CA VAL A 277 -1.92 5.25 -6.68
C VAL A 277 -1.38 4.92 -8.06
N SER A 278 -0.62 5.81 -8.63
CA SER A 278 -0.01 5.58 -9.93
C SER A 278 1.40 6.14 -10.00
N GLY A 279 2.21 5.54 -10.88
CA GLY A 279 3.51 6.02 -11.28
C GLY A 279 3.67 5.86 -12.79
N PHE A 280 4.10 6.93 -13.48
CA PHE A 280 4.20 6.95 -14.95
C PHE A 280 5.56 7.41 -15.45
N ALA A 281 6.50 7.71 -14.54
CA ALA A 281 7.80 8.22 -14.91
C ALA A 281 8.67 7.17 -15.64
N ARG A 282 9.35 7.60 -16.70
CA ARG A 282 10.37 6.77 -17.35
C ARG A 282 11.56 6.52 -16.40
N PRO A 283 12.18 5.35 -16.44
CA PRO A 283 12.03 4.27 -17.43
C PRO A 283 10.96 3.24 -17.10
N TRP A 284 10.25 3.39 -15.99
CA TRP A 284 9.31 2.41 -15.45
C TRP A 284 8.08 2.22 -16.35
N GLN A 285 7.50 1.01 -16.35
CA GLN A 285 6.20 0.77 -16.95
C GLN A 285 5.15 1.57 -16.19
N PRO A 286 4.28 2.34 -16.88
CA PRO A 286 3.16 3.00 -16.24
C PRO A 286 2.34 2.03 -15.39
N THR A 287 2.10 2.39 -14.14
CA THR A 287 1.51 1.49 -13.16
C THR A 287 0.31 2.14 -12.48
N VAL A 288 -0.78 1.39 -12.34
CA VAL A 288 -1.96 1.75 -11.55
C VAL A 288 -2.13 0.74 -10.43
N ILE A 289 -2.08 1.22 -9.19
CA ILE A 289 -2.30 0.43 -7.98
C ILE A 289 -3.72 0.74 -7.51
N TYR A 290 -4.57 -0.28 -7.44
CA TYR A 290 -5.99 -0.14 -7.14
C TYR A 290 -6.41 -1.08 -5.99
N PRO A 291 -7.48 -0.75 -5.24
CA PRO A 291 -7.96 -1.61 -4.15
C PRO A 291 -8.46 -2.96 -4.66
N ALA A 292 -7.84 -4.05 -4.22
CA ALA A 292 -8.32 -5.39 -4.51
C ALA A 292 -9.72 -5.61 -3.91
N ARG A 293 -10.56 -6.38 -4.59
CA ARG A 293 -11.88 -6.80 -4.09
C ARG A 293 -11.73 -7.62 -2.80
N GLY A 294 -12.70 -7.51 -1.91
CA GLY A 294 -12.67 -8.24 -0.62
C GLY A 294 -11.76 -7.64 0.47
N THR A 295 -11.05 -6.55 0.19
CA THR A 295 -10.18 -5.87 1.16
C THR A 295 -10.94 -4.89 2.07
N GLY A 296 -12.15 -4.47 1.71
CA GLY A 296 -12.98 -3.54 2.45
C GLY A 296 -14.16 -4.24 3.10
N GLY A 297 -14.00 -4.67 4.34
CA GLY A 297 -15.16 -4.82 5.22
C GLY A 297 -15.62 -3.44 5.68
N PRO A 298 -16.89 -3.24 6.06
CA PRO A 298 -17.29 -2.03 6.75
C PRO A 298 -16.37 -1.81 7.96
N PRO A 299 -16.08 -0.53 8.33
CA PRO A 299 -15.28 -0.24 9.51
C PRO A 299 -15.82 -1.00 10.72
N THR A 300 -14.95 -1.54 11.56
CA THR A 300 -15.35 -2.19 12.81
C THR A 300 -16.17 -1.17 13.62
N GLY A 301 -17.48 -1.42 13.79
CA GLY A 301 -18.43 -0.48 14.43
C GLY A 301 -19.36 0.25 13.45
N ALA A 302 -19.17 0.18 12.14
CA ALA A 302 -20.27 0.45 11.22
C ALA A 302 -21.19 -0.78 11.24
N ALA A 303 -22.49 -0.56 11.43
CA ALA A 303 -23.47 -1.60 11.23
C ALA A 303 -23.22 -2.25 9.85
N PRO A 304 -23.27 -3.59 9.72
CA PRO A 304 -23.23 -4.24 8.42
C PRO A 304 -24.21 -3.51 7.50
N ALA A 305 -23.84 -3.25 6.25
CA ALA A 305 -24.78 -2.65 5.32
C ALA A 305 -26.08 -3.47 5.41
N GLU A 306 -27.16 -2.85 5.88
CA GLU A 306 -28.42 -3.54 6.03
C GLU A 306 -28.81 -4.07 4.66
N ALA A 307 -28.99 -5.38 4.59
CA ALA A 307 -29.44 -5.98 3.35
C ALA A 307 -30.82 -5.37 3.01
N PRO A 308 -31.05 -4.97 1.75
CA PRO A 308 -32.33 -4.42 1.36
C PRO A 308 -33.47 -5.28 1.86
N ALA A 309 -34.50 -4.65 2.42
CA ALA A 309 -35.59 -5.35 3.13
C ALA A 309 -36.26 -6.43 2.25
N ALA A 310 -36.33 -6.20 0.92
CA ALA A 310 -36.87 -7.18 -0.02
C ALA A 310 -35.99 -8.43 -0.10
N LEU A 311 -34.65 -8.25 -0.18
CA LEU A 311 -33.70 -9.35 -0.22
C LEU A 311 -33.64 -10.11 1.10
N ALA A 312 -33.72 -9.38 2.22
CA ALA A 312 -33.79 -9.99 3.56
C ALA A 312 -35.04 -10.84 3.76
N ARG A 313 -36.20 -10.44 3.19
CA ARG A 313 -37.42 -11.25 3.20
C ARG A 313 -37.31 -12.50 2.34
N LEU A 314 -36.60 -12.42 1.21
CA LEU A 314 -36.43 -13.54 0.29
C LEU A 314 -35.44 -14.58 0.83
N LEU A 315 -34.26 -14.16 1.27
CA LEU A 315 -33.15 -15.04 1.66
C LEU A 315 -33.05 -15.29 3.17
N GLY A 316 -33.73 -14.46 3.96
CA GLY A 316 -33.50 -14.31 5.38
C GLY A 316 -32.37 -13.31 5.66
N PRO A 317 -32.45 -12.60 6.84
CA PRO A 317 -31.59 -11.43 7.10
C PRO A 317 -30.09 -11.75 7.05
N HIS A 318 -29.67 -12.86 7.63
CA HIS A 318 -28.25 -13.20 7.68
C HIS A 318 -27.68 -13.64 6.31
N ARG A 319 -28.44 -14.40 5.51
CA ARG A 319 -28.01 -14.80 4.16
C ARG A 319 -27.98 -13.61 3.22
N ALA A 320 -28.94 -12.71 3.31
CA ALA A 320 -28.94 -11.47 2.55
C ALA A 320 -27.73 -10.58 2.93
N ALA A 321 -27.45 -10.43 4.23
CA ALA A 321 -26.29 -9.67 4.70
C ALA A 321 -24.97 -10.29 4.21
N VAL A 322 -24.82 -11.61 4.28
CA VAL A 322 -23.63 -12.31 3.77
C VAL A 322 -23.50 -12.14 2.26
N LEU A 323 -24.59 -12.27 1.48
CA LEU A 323 -24.56 -12.08 0.03
C LEU A 323 -24.19 -10.65 -0.36
N VAL A 324 -24.81 -9.65 0.24
CA VAL A 324 -24.55 -8.22 -0.02
C VAL A 324 -23.14 -7.83 0.44
N GLY A 325 -22.71 -8.33 1.60
CA GLY A 325 -21.40 -8.07 2.16
C GLY A 325 -20.24 -8.78 1.45
N LEU A 326 -20.52 -9.66 0.47
CA LEU A 326 -19.52 -10.38 -0.31
C LEU A 326 -19.16 -9.55 -1.56
N ASP A 327 -18.59 -8.38 -1.36
CA ASP A 327 -18.15 -7.43 -2.38
C ASP A 327 -16.87 -7.86 -3.13
N GLY A 328 -16.30 -9.00 -2.76
CA GLY A 328 -15.17 -9.67 -3.38
C GLY A 328 -14.90 -11.02 -2.73
N PRO A 329 -13.93 -11.80 -3.24
CA PRO A 329 -13.61 -13.10 -2.70
C PRO A 329 -13.28 -13.02 -1.21
N ALA A 330 -13.95 -13.83 -0.39
CA ALA A 330 -13.74 -13.81 1.06
C ALA A 330 -13.83 -15.21 1.66
N SER A 331 -13.04 -15.46 2.71
CA SER A 331 -13.10 -16.70 3.47
C SER A 331 -14.27 -16.69 4.48
N THR A 332 -14.67 -17.87 4.94
CA THR A 332 -15.67 -18.02 6.02
C THR A 332 -15.27 -17.20 7.25
N THR A 333 -13.99 -17.20 7.63
CA THR A 333 -13.50 -16.45 8.79
C THR A 333 -13.62 -14.94 8.58
N THR A 334 -13.30 -14.45 7.38
CA THR A 334 -13.44 -13.03 7.03
C THR A 334 -14.88 -12.57 7.14
N LEU A 335 -15.82 -13.36 6.61
CA LEU A 335 -17.24 -13.05 6.65
C LEU A 335 -17.82 -13.17 8.07
N ALA A 336 -17.39 -14.14 8.86
CA ALA A 336 -17.78 -14.29 10.25
C ALA A 336 -17.41 -13.05 11.08
N ASN A 337 -16.16 -12.59 10.94
CA ASN A 337 -15.70 -11.37 11.60
C ASN A 337 -16.42 -10.11 11.10
N ARG A 338 -16.68 -10.03 9.78
CA ARG A 338 -17.36 -8.88 9.16
C ARG A 338 -18.78 -8.70 9.67
N HIS A 339 -19.52 -9.82 9.82
CA HIS A 339 -20.94 -9.79 10.19
C HIS A 339 -21.20 -10.06 11.68
N GLY A 340 -20.15 -10.28 12.49
CA GLY A 340 -20.32 -10.62 13.90
C GLY A 340 -21.03 -11.94 14.14
N LEU A 341 -20.89 -12.90 13.21
CA LEU A 341 -21.55 -14.19 13.25
C LEU A 341 -20.59 -15.31 13.64
N ALA A 342 -21.12 -16.39 14.21
CA ALA A 342 -20.32 -17.59 14.46
C ALA A 342 -19.85 -18.22 13.12
N LEU A 343 -18.63 -18.78 13.11
CA LEU A 343 -18.05 -19.44 11.93
C LEU A 343 -18.96 -20.54 11.34
N SER A 344 -19.58 -21.34 12.23
CA SER A 344 -20.51 -22.40 11.82
C SER A 344 -21.75 -21.85 11.12
N SER A 345 -22.30 -20.74 11.62
CA SER A 345 -23.45 -20.07 11.01
C SER A 345 -23.13 -19.54 9.63
N VAL A 346 -21.98 -18.85 9.47
CA VAL A 346 -21.55 -18.33 8.17
C VAL A 346 -21.27 -19.49 7.20
N SER A 347 -20.62 -20.56 7.65
CA SER A 347 -20.39 -21.76 6.82
C SER A 347 -21.72 -22.35 6.30
N SER A 348 -22.74 -22.45 7.16
CA SER A 348 -24.06 -22.89 6.75
C SER A 348 -24.72 -21.95 5.73
N HIS A 349 -24.64 -20.63 5.95
CA HIS A 349 -25.18 -19.65 5.02
C HIS A 349 -24.50 -19.69 3.65
N LEU A 350 -23.17 -19.81 3.63
CA LEU A 350 -22.38 -19.95 2.40
C LEU A 350 -22.74 -21.23 1.63
N SER A 351 -22.95 -22.36 2.31
CA SER A 351 -23.40 -23.60 1.66
C SER A 351 -24.72 -23.43 0.96
N VAL A 352 -25.73 -22.87 1.64
CA VAL A 352 -27.05 -22.62 1.06
C VAL A 352 -26.99 -21.66 -0.13
N LEU A 353 -26.24 -20.56 -0.01
CA LEU A 353 -26.11 -19.60 -1.11
C LEU A 353 -25.37 -20.20 -2.31
N ARG A 354 -24.38 -21.07 -2.08
CA ARG A 354 -23.67 -21.78 -3.14
C ARG A 354 -24.56 -22.81 -3.82
N GLU A 355 -25.31 -23.62 -3.06
CA GLU A 355 -26.31 -24.59 -3.58
C GLU A 355 -27.40 -23.90 -4.40
N ALA A 356 -27.77 -22.66 -4.04
CA ALA A 356 -28.69 -21.83 -4.82
C ALA A 356 -28.04 -21.18 -6.06
N GLY A 357 -26.77 -21.45 -6.35
CA GLY A 357 -26.05 -20.88 -7.49
C GLY A 357 -25.74 -19.39 -7.37
N LEU A 358 -25.90 -18.80 -6.19
CA LEU A 358 -25.60 -17.38 -5.92
C LEU A 358 -24.13 -17.15 -5.63
N LEU A 359 -23.42 -18.18 -5.15
CA LEU A 359 -22.00 -18.16 -4.87
C LEU A 359 -21.28 -19.31 -5.58
N VAL A 360 -20.01 -19.08 -5.87
CA VAL A 360 -19.03 -20.12 -6.17
C VAL A 360 -17.98 -20.15 -5.07
N SER A 361 -17.31 -21.28 -4.92
CA SER A 361 -16.17 -21.39 -4.04
C SER A 361 -14.99 -21.98 -4.79
N HIS A 362 -13.80 -21.47 -4.57
CA HIS A 362 -12.57 -22.03 -5.10
C HIS A 362 -11.55 -22.16 -3.99
N ARG A 363 -10.73 -23.19 -4.10
CA ARG A 363 -9.65 -23.42 -3.15
C ARG A 363 -8.39 -22.73 -3.66
N GLN A 364 -7.80 -21.90 -2.79
CA GLN A 364 -6.57 -21.21 -3.08
C GLN A 364 -5.59 -21.47 -1.92
N GLY A 365 -4.61 -22.33 -2.15
CA GLY A 365 -3.73 -22.83 -1.11
C GLY A 365 -4.51 -23.53 0.01
N GLN A 366 -4.36 -23.05 1.23
CA GLN A 366 -5.08 -23.58 2.41
C GLN A 366 -6.44 -22.91 2.64
N TYR A 367 -6.81 -21.91 1.86
CA TYR A 367 -8.05 -21.15 2.03
C TYR A 367 -9.11 -21.58 1.03
N VAL A 368 -10.37 -21.55 1.47
CA VAL A 368 -11.55 -21.62 0.61
C VAL A 368 -12.12 -20.19 0.54
N LEU A 369 -12.13 -19.62 -0.65
CA LEU A 369 -12.70 -18.31 -0.93
C LEU A 369 -14.06 -18.49 -1.61
N TYR A 370 -15.02 -17.67 -1.18
CA TYR A 370 -16.36 -17.59 -1.75
C TYR A 370 -16.50 -16.29 -2.51
N GLU A 371 -17.21 -16.32 -3.62
CA GLU A 371 -17.41 -15.19 -4.53
C GLU A 371 -18.83 -15.25 -5.09
N ARG A 372 -19.43 -14.09 -5.36
CA ARG A 372 -20.74 -14.06 -6.03
C ARG A 372 -20.63 -14.51 -7.49
N THR A 373 -21.62 -15.24 -7.95
CA THR A 373 -21.86 -15.49 -9.38
C THR A 373 -22.50 -14.25 -10.03
N ALA A 374 -22.58 -14.21 -11.36
CA ALA A 374 -23.34 -13.17 -12.06
C ALA A 374 -24.79 -13.07 -11.55
N LEU A 375 -25.42 -14.20 -11.21
CA LEU A 375 -26.75 -14.20 -10.59
C LEU A 375 -26.73 -13.60 -9.19
N GLY A 376 -25.70 -13.92 -8.38
CA GLY A 376 -25.52 -13.34 -7.06
C GLY A 376 -25.27 -11.84 -7.11
N ASP A 377 -24.51 -11.35 -8.09
CA ASP A 377 -24.28 -9.92 -8.33
C ASP A 377 -25.56 -9.21 -8.75
N ALA A 378 -26.29 -9.75 -9.71
CA ALA A 378 -27.56 -9.19 -10.16
C ALA A 378 -28.60 -9.09 -9.01
N LEU A 379 -28.66 -10.12 -8.18
CA LEU A 379 -29.59 -10.14 -7.04
C LEU A 379 -29.17 -9.14 -5.95
N ALA A 380 -27.87 -8.99 -5.69
CA ALA A 380 -27.34 -8.02 -4.74
C ALA A 380 -27.47 -6.57 -5.25
N ALA A 381 -27.37 -6.33 -6.55
CA ALA A 381 -27.49 -5.02 -7.19
C ALA A 381 -28.95 -4.60 -7.39
N GLY A 382 -29.84 -5.52 -7.78
CA GLY A 382 -31.26 -5.26 -7.99
C GLY A 382 -32.07 -5.01 -6.73
N ALA A 383 -31.43 -5.11 -5.59
CA ALA A 383 -32.01 -4.89 -4.27
C ALA A 383 -31.69 -3.49 -3.68
N ARG A 384 -30.98 -2.62 -4.44
CA ARG A 384 -30.64 -1.23 -4.03
C ARG A 384 -31.72 -0.24 -4.40
#